data_5be1ce204582332330da950c19762046
#
_entry.id   5be1ce204582332330da950c19762046
#
_cell.length_a   1.000
_cell.length_b   1.000
_cell.length_c   1.000
_cell.angle_alpha   90.00
_cell.angle_beta   90.00
_cell.angle_gamma   90.00
#
_symmetry.space_group_name_H-M   'P 1'
#
loop_
_entity.id
_entity.type
_entity.pdbx_description
1 polymer ?
#
loop_
_entity_poly.entity_id
_entity_poly.type
_entity_poly.pdbx_seq_one_letter_code
_entity_poly.pdbx_strand_id
1 'polypeptide(L)'
;MRRLVLAIVILLGINISNIWAGNSSSNSSNVRYVKAPRFARPLLEKWISEYSKTQPGIEFQIAKGGQDDIDLNVVFDNQGVNTEGFSRAVVYFGEFAVLPITASGSEAAKVLEGKHLNSKKLKQLYFLNDDFDEDVKKIKQFEKLVIYSGSNATSVTSSFAHNFGEESSNFRGKRISGDDLFLTTALAKDPLGVSFNALPNIFDLKSRHIKSNLSIIGIDVKKSLESSFSDNATLDDLIGVLEEGKVQEVAVEKIGVSYNQADDAVNQFLQWVLTAGVKYNHEFGLLNLDNKLAQVQIDKVKNILTAQK
;
A
#
# COMPACT_ATOMS: atom_id res chain seq x y z
N MET A 1 47.45 22.07 71.04
CA MET A 1 46.42 22.09 72.08
C MET A 1 45.17 22.75 71.53
N ARG A 2 44.21 22.02 71.05
CA ARG A 2 42.80 22.46 70.85
C ARG A 2 41.94 21.23 70.67
N ARG A 3 41.05 21.02 71.62
CA ARG A 3 40.14 19.91 71.75
C ARG A 3 39.02 20.07 70.69
N LEU A 4 38.80 19.01 69.91
CA LEU A 4 37.64 18.91 69.01
C LEU A 4 36.53 18.23 69.80
N VAL A 5 35.39 18.88 69.93
CA VAL A 5 34.17 18.30 70.49
C VAL A 5 33.34 17.72 69.36
N LEU A 6 33.13 16.42 69.44
CA LEU A 6 32.27 15.67 68.44
C LEU A 6 30.83 15.73 68.95
N ALA A 7 29.95 16.42 68.23
CA ALA A 7 28.52 16.41 68.49
C ALA A 7 27.88 15.31 67.65
N ILE A 8 27.34 14.26 68.27
CA ILE A 8 26.55 13.21 67.65
C ILE A 8 25.12 13.71 67.65
N VAL A 9 24.59 13.93 66.45
CA VAL A 9 23.15 14.17 66.19
C VAL A 9 22.51 12.87 65.86
N ILE A 10 21.69 12.31 66.71
CA ILE A 10 20.84 11.14 66.44
C ILE A 10 19.59 11.65 65.74
N LEU A 11 19.50 11.39 64.49
CA LEU A 11 18.26 11.59 63.64
C LEU A 11 17.44 10.33 63.74
N LEU A 12 16.35 10.41 64.49
CA LEU A 12 15.25 9.41 64.42
C LEU A 12 14.58 9.44 63.07
N GLY A 13 14.85 8.43 62.28
CA GLY A 13 14.18 8.23 60.99
C GLY A 13 12.73 7.76 61.19
N ILE A 14 11.79 8.61 60.87
CA ILE A 14 10.38 8.24 60.70
C ILE A 14 10.24 7.64 59.31
N ASN A 15 10.10 6.29 59.23
CA ASN A 15 9.72 5.60 58.01
C ASN A 15 8.24 5.89 57.71
N ILE A 16 7.98 6.87 56.88
CA ILE A 16 6.67 7.02 56.24
C ILE A 16 6.72 6.14 54.98
N SER A 17 6.19 4.91 55.09
CA SER A 17 5.90 4.06 53.99
C SER A 17 4.77 4.70 53.13
N ASN A 18 5.12 5.55 52.19
CA ASN A 18 4.18 5.96 51.17
C ASN A 18 3.86 4.73 50.33
N ILE A 19 2.76 4.06 50.68
CA ILE A 19 2.09 3.11 49.79
C ILE A 19 1.54 3.95 48.63
N TRP A 20 2.34 4.08 47.60
CA TRP A 20 1.84 4.46 46.26
C TRP A 20 1.02 3.27 45.75
N ALA A 21 -0.28 3.29 46.03
CA ALA A 21 -1.22 2.58 45.22
C ALA A 21 -1.08 3.15 43.81
N GLY A 22 -0.28 2.49 42.99
CA GLY A 22 -0.20 2.79 41.59
C GLY A 22 -1.57 2.52 40.96
N ASN A 23 -2.40 3.56 40.89
CA ASN A 23 -3.41 3.61 39.86
C ASN A 23 -2.65 3.56 38.53
N SER A 24 -2.49 2.39 37.97
CA SER A 24 -2.30 2.22 36.53
C SER A 24 -3.58 2.68 35.87
N SER A 25 -3.84 4.00 35.87
CA SER A 25 -4.65 4.61 34.83
C SER A 25 -3.86 4.32 33.54
N SER A 26 -4.30 3.34 32.79
CA SER A 26 -4.00 3.23 31.38
C SER A 26 -4.42 4.59 30.78
N ASN A 27 -3.48 5.50 30.65
CA ASN A 27 -3.60 6.61 29.72
C ASN A 27 -3.70 5.96 28.34
N SER A 28 -4.90 5.54 27.95
CA SER A 28 -5.18 5.26 26.56
C SER A 28 -4.94 6.58 25.85
N SER A 29 -3.80 6.69 25.17
CA SER A 29 -3.52 7.87 24.36
C SER A 29 -4.71 8.05 23.41
N ASN A 30 -5.28 9.26 23.33
CA ASN A 30 -6.37 9.56 22.40
C ASN A 30 -5.91 9.50 20.92
N VAL A 31 -4.67 9.11 20.70
CA VAL A 31 -4.06 9.02 19.37
C VAL A 31 -4.01 7.57 18.93
N ARG A 32 -4.40 7.32 17.68
CA ARG A 32 -4.32 6.05 16.98
C ARG A 32 -3.40 6.17 15.77
N TYR A 33 -2.50 5.21 15.61
CA TYR A 33 -1.49 5.25 14.57
C TYR A 33 -1.83 4.30 13.40
N VAL A 34 -1.75 4.87 12.19
CA VAL A 34 -2.03 4.15 10.94
C VAL A 34 -0.73 3.97 10.16
N LYS A 35 -0.34 2.71 9.95
CA LYS A 35 0.79 2.36 9.08
C LYS A 35 0.30 2.08 7.66
N ALA A 36 0.90 2.73 6.67
CA ALA A 36 0.49 2.59 5.28
C ALA A 36 1.68 2.71 4.31
N PRO A 37 1.62 2.04 3.15
CA PRO A 37 2.54 2.28 2.05
C PRO A 37 2.38 3.70 1.53
N ARG A 38 3.45 4.25 0.97
CA ARG A 38 3.49 5.67 0.59
C ARG A 38 2.39 6.06 -0.38
N PHE A 39 2.08 5.21 -1.36
CA PHE A 39 1.07 5.52 -2.38
C PHE A 39 -0.36 5.65 -1.81
N ALA A 40 -0.67 5.00 -0.68
CA ALA A 40 -1.97 5.07 -0.03
C ALA A 40 -2.08 6.18 1.04
N ARG A 41 -0.94 6.73 1.51
CA ARG A 41 -0.93 7.76 2.58
C ARG A 41 -1.79 8.98 2.27
N PRO A 42 -1.78 9.57 1.06
CA PRO A 42 -2.61 10.74 0.78
C PRO A 42 -4.10 10.49 0.99
N LEU A 43 -4.61 9.30 0.63
CA LEU A 43 -5.99 8.92 0.90
C LEU A 43 -6.28 8.82 2.40
N LEU A 44 -5.38 8.18 3.17
CA LEU A 44 -5.56 8.06 4.62
C LEU A 44 -5.49 9.42 5.32
N GLU A 45 -4.60 10.30 4.91
CA GLU A 45 -4.53 11.69 5.40
C GLU A 45 -5.83 12.46 5.11
N LYS A 46 -6.41 12.26 3.92
CA LYS A 46 -7.72 12.80 3.58
C LYS A 46 -8.81 12.25 4.50
N TRP A 47 -8.85 10.94 4.72
CA TRP A 47 -9.82 10.34 5.63
C TRP A 47 -9.69 10.85 7.06
N ILE A 48 -8.48 10.90 7.59
CA ILE A 48 -8.20 11.42 8.93
C ILE A 48 -8.69 12.86 9.06
N SER A 49 -8.36 13.71 8.08
CA SER A 49 -8.78 15.11 8.05
C SER A 49 -10.30 15.28 7.97
N GLU A 50 -11.00 14.46 7.18
CA GLU A 50 -12.46 14.56 7.05
C GLU A 50 -13.17 13.95 8.26
N TYR A 51 -12.69 12.85 8.80
CA TYR A 51 -13.24 12.21 9.99
C TYR A 51 -13.13 13.09 11.24
N SER A 52 -11.99 13.75 11.44
CA SER A 52 -11.77 14.65 12.59
C SER A 52 -12.77 15.81 12.67
N LYS A 53 -13.35 16.22 11.54
CA LYS A 53 -14.40 17.25 11.50
C LYS A 53 -15.73 16.75 12.08
N THR A 54 -15.97 15.44 12.04
CA THR A 54 -17.22 14.81 12.49
C THR A 54 -17.14 14.25 13.88
N GLN A 55 -15.94 13.86 14.32
CA GLN A 55 -15.66 13.20 15.59
C GLN A 55 -14.45 13.85 16.31
N PRO A 56 -14.61 15.04 16.91
CA PRO A 56 -13.54 15.65 17.69
C PRO A 56 -13.36 14.88 19.01
N GLY A 57 -12.25 14.27 19.23
CA GLY A 57 -11.95 13.58 20.50
C GLY A 57 -10.97 12.41 20.38
N ILE A 58 -10.89 11.81 19.19
CA ILE A 58 -9.92 10.77 18.89
C ILE A 58 -9.11 11.21 17.69
N GLU A 59 -7.81 11.25 17.88
CA GLU A 59 -6.87 11.66 16.84
C GLU A 59 -6.29 10.43 16.15
N PHE A 60 -6.36 10.40 14.82
CA PHE A 60 -5.64 9.43 13.99
C PHE A 60 -4.44 10.10 13.35
N GLN A 61 -3.30 9.42 13.31
CA GLN A 61 -2.06 9.91 12.72
C GLN A 61 -1.40 8.84 11.86
N ILE A 62 -0.75 9.27 10.78
CA ILE A 62 0.11 8.36 10.00
C ILE A 62 1.36 8.05 10.82
N ALA A 63 1.64 6.77 11.01
CA ALA A 63 2.80 6.29 11.76
C ALA A 63 4.11 6.75 11.09
N LYS A 64 5.05 7.20 11.91
CA LYS A 64 6.41 7.54 11.48
C LYS A 64 7.26 6.26 11.38
N GLY A 65 8.39 6.34 10.67
CA GLY A 65 9.33 5.22 10.61
C GLY A 65 9.83 4.83 12.01
N GLY A 66 9.86 3.52 12.30
CA GLY A 66 10.29 3.00 13.61
C GLY A 66 9.23 3.04 14.72
N GLN A 67 7.98 3.37 14.41
CA GLN A 67 6.90 3.32 15.38
C GLN A 67 6.35 1.89 15.48
N ASP A 68 6.33 1.34 16.69
CA ASP A 68 5.92 -0.05 16.95
C ASP A 68 4.43 -0.16 17.34
N ASP A 69 3.88 0.83 18.05
CA ASP A 69 2.46 0.86 18.40
C ASP A 69 1.60 1.26 17.20
N ILE A 70 1.10 0.27 16.47
CA ILE A 70 0.28 0.45 15.27
C ILE A 70 -1.11 -0.10 15.52
N ASP A 71 -2.10 0.79 15.51
CA ASP A 71 -3.51 0.43 15.71
C ASP A 71 -4.13 -0.11 14.40
N LEU A 72 -3.83 0.56 13.27
CA LEU A 72 -4.28 0.19 11.94
C LEU A 72 -3.07 -0.04 11.02
N ASN A 73 -3.04 -1.19 10.36
CA ASN A 73 -2.00 -1.49 9.38
C ASN A 73 -2.64 -1.77 8.03
N VAL A 74 -2.28 -1.00 7.01
CA VAL A 74 -2.74 -1.25 5.63
C VAL A 74 -2.14 -2.56 5.14
N VAL A 75 -3.00 -3.43 4.62
CA VAL A 75 -2.67 -4.78 4.17
C VAL A 75 -3.26 -5.06 2.78
N PHE A 76 -2.75 -6.10 2.13
CA PHE A 76 -3.15 -6.55 0.80
C PHE A 76 -3.57 -8.01 0.84
N ASP A 77 -4.48 -8.40 -0.03
CA ASP A 77 -5.09 -9.74 0.00
C ASP A 77 -4.06 -10.86 -0.22
N ASN A 78 -3.06 -10.62 -1.06
CA ASN A 78 -2.02 -11.60 -1.40
C ASN A 78 -0.94 -11.80 -0.30
N GLN A 79 -0.89 -10.95 0.71
CA GLN A 79 0.19 -10.97 1.71
C GLN A 79 -0.05 -11.90 2.90
N GLY A 80 -1.17 -12.61 2.94
CA GLY A 80 -1.54 -13.44 4.07
C GLY A 80 -1.41 -12.66 5.38
N VAL A 81 -2.50 -12.21 5.95
CA VAL A 81 -2.44 -11.49 7.23
C VAL A 81 -1.99 -12.47 8.30
N ASN A 82 -0.78 -12.30 8.83
CA ASN A 82 -0.36 -13.04 10.02
C ASN A 82 -1.22 -12.58 11.20
N THR A 83 -2.25 -13.36 11.52
CA THR A 83 -3.17 -13.14 12.65
C THR A 83 -2.70 -13.87 13.91
N GLU A 84 -1.51 -14.48 13.89
CA GLU A 84 -1.00 -15.21 15.05
C GLU A 84 -0.76 -14.25 16.22
N GLY A 85 -1.49 -14.50 17.31
CA GLY A 85 -1.29 -13.89 18.62
C GLY A 85 -2.15 -12.67 18.98
N PHE A 86 -2.89 -12.06 18.03
CA PHE A 86 -3.86 -10.99 18.34
C PHE A 86 -5.16 -11.21 17.57
N SER A 87 -6.30 -10.87 18.19
CA SER A 87 -7.62 -10.85 17.56
C SER A 87 -7.69 -9.70 16.52
N ARG A 88 -6.86 -9.75 15.48
CA ARG A 88 -6.87 -8.77 14.41
C ARG A 88 -7.82 -9.19 13.31
N ALA A 89 -8.73 -8.29 12.97
CA ALA A 89 -9.59 -8.43 11.80
C ALA A 89 -9.01 -7.67 10.61
N VAL A 90 -9.49 -8.02 9.42
CA VAL A 90 -9.19 -7.29 8.19
C VAL A 90 -10.49 -6.85 7.55
N VAL A 91 -10.54 -5.59 7.13
CA VAL A 91 -11.58 -5.05 6.25
C VAL A 91 -10.92 -4.44 5.03
N TYR A 92 -11.50 -4.68 3.86
CA TYR A 92 -11.06 -4.09 2.60
C TYR A 92 -11.89 -2.85 2.28
N PHE A 93 -11.25 -1.81 1.78
CA PHE A 93 -11.90 -0.53 1.45
C PHE A 93 -11.80 -0.15 -0.03
N GLY A 94 -11.05 -0.89 -0.81
CA GLY A 94 -10.84 -0.64 -2.23
C GLY A 94 -9.89 -1.66 -2.85
N GLU A 95 -9.46 -1.33 -4.06
CA GLU A 95 -8.44 -2.08 -4.79
C GLU A 95 -7.40 -1.10 -5.34
N PHE A 96 -6.19 -1.58 -5.61
CA PHE A 96 -5.18 -0.83 -6.33
C PHE A 96 -4.73 -1.62 -7.55
N ALA A 97 -4.43 -0.90 -8.62
CA ALA A 97 -3.95 -1.49 -9.85
C ALA A 97 -2.47 -1.18 -10.09
N VAL A 98 -1.76 -2.12 -10.70
CA VAL A 98 -0.33 -2.02 -11.02
C VAL A 98 -0.16 -2.16 -12.53
N LEU A 99 0.51 -1.18 -13.14
CA LEU A 99 0.81 -1.17 -14.57
C LEU A 99 2.31 -1.30 -14.85
N PRO A 100 2.67 -1.96 -15.96
CA PRO A 100 4.03 -1.98 -16.48
C PRO A 100 4.40 -0.61 -17.04
N ILE A 101 5.59 -0.10 -16.69
CA ILE A 101 6.07 1.24 -17.05
C ILE A 101 7.54 1.25 -17.45
N THR A 102 7.92 2.30 -18.17
CA THR A 102 9.29 2.70 -18.44
C THR A 102 9.46 4.21 -18.36
N ALA A 103 10.68 4.73 -18.48
CA ALA A 103 10.87 6.17 -18.59
C ALA A 103 10.44 6.67 -19.98
N SER A 104 9.72 7.80 -20.02
CA SER A 104 9.27 8.43 -21.27
C SER A 104 10.46 8.80 -22.16
N GLY A 105 10.35 8.49 -23.46
CA GLY A 105 11.38 8.78 -24.46
C GLY A 105 12.68 7.99 -24.31
N SER A 106 12.76 7.02 -23.39
CA SER A 106 13.93 6.18 -23.15
C SER A 106 14.19 5.19 -24.30
N GLU A 107 15.35 4.54 -24.27
CA GLU A 107 15.65 3.44 -25.21
C GLU A 107 14.71 2.25 -24.97
N ALA A 108 14.36 1.97 -23.71
CA ALA A 108 13.38 0.94 -23.38
C ALA A 108 12.00 1.26 -24.00
N ALA A 109 11.55 2.52 -23.93
CA ALA A 109 10.30 2.95 -24.56
C ALA A 109 10.36 2.70 -26.08
N LYS A 110 11.45 3.03 -26.76
CA LYS A 110 11.64 2.78 -28.21
C LYS A 110 11.61 1.28 -28.57
N VAL A 111 12.27 0.44 -27.74
CA VAL A 111 12.28 -1.02 -27.92
C VAL A 111 10.87 -1.61 -27.78
N LEU A 112 10.04 -1.02 -26.93
CA LEU A 112 8.68 -1.49 -26.61
C LEU A 112 7.60 -0.76 -27.41
N GLU A 113 7.96 0.27 -28.19
CA GLU A 113 7.03 1.06 -29.00
C GLU A 113 6.22 0.16 -29.98
N GLY A 114 4.91 0.37 -30.01
CA GLY A 114 3.98 -0.39 -30.85
C GLY A 114 3.85 -1.87 -30.48
N LYS A 115 4.43 -2.32 -29.37
CA LYS A 115 4.26 -3.69 -28.88
C LYS A 115 3.10 -3.77 -27.91
N HIS A 116 2.12 -4.60 -28.23
CA HIS A 116 1.06 -4.98 -27.31
C HIS A 116 1.44 -6.31 -26.67
N LEU A 117 1.78 -6.24 -25.37
CA LEU A 117 2.29 -7.39 -24.62
C LEU A 117 1.14 -8.11 -23.93
N ASN A 118 0.87 -9.34 -24.36
CA ASN A 118 -0.03 -10.24 -23.63
C ASN A 118 0.68 -10.84 -22.41
N SER A 119 -0.07 -11.54 -21.55
CA SER A 119 0.44 -12.13 -20.31
C SER A 119 1.69 -13.02 -20.53
N LYS A 120 1.76 -13.80 -21.63
CA LYS A 120 2.94 -14.62 -21.94
C LYS A 120 4.18 -13.77 -22.24
N LYS A 121 4.04 -12.69 -23.00
CA LYS A 121 5.14 -11.77 -23.31
C LYS A 121 5.56 -10.96 -22.08
N LEU A 122 4.61 -10.56 -21.23
CA LEU A 122 4.91 -9.91 -19.96
C LEU A 122 5.68 -10.84 -19.02
N LYS A 123 5.30 -12.12 -18.93
CA LYS A 123 6.09 -13.12 -18.18
C LYS A 123 7.51 -13.20 -18.69
N GLN A 124 7.73 -13.31 -20.01
CA GLN A 124 9.07 -13.32 -20.59
C GLN A 124 9.87 -12.04 -20.32
N LEU A 125 9.20 -10.89 -20.27
CA LEU A 125 9.85 -9.62 -20.02
C LEU A 125 10.35 -9.51 -18.59
N TYR A 126 9.53 -9.93 -17.61
CA TYR A 126 9.76 -9.62 -16.20
C TYR A 126 10.40 -10.72 -15.38
N PHE A 127 10.19 -12.02 -15.73
CA PHE A 127 10.57 -13.13 -14.86
C PHE A 127 11.70 -14.00 -15.43
N LEU A 128 12.35 -14.75 -14.56
CA LEU A 128 13.34 -15.77 -14.92
C LEU A 128 12.63 -16.92 -15.64
N ASN A 129 13.27 -17.45 -16.66
CA ASN A 129 12.68 -18.45 -17.57
C ASN A 129 13.21 -19.83 -17.23
N ASP A 130 12.72 -20.48 -16.18
CA ASP A 130 13.10 -21.87 -15.93
C ASP A 130 12.13 -22.90 -16.52
N ASP A 131 10.87 -22.51 -16.81
CA ASP A 131 9.81 -23.44 -17.26
C ASP A 131 8.90 -22.88 -18.36
N PHE A 132 9.40 -22.04 -19.27
CA PHE A 132 8.56 -21.70 -20.41
C PHE A 132 8.48 -22.89 -21.38
N ASP A 133 7.25 -23.24 -21.75
CA ASP A 133 6.96 -24.15 -22.88
C ASP A 133 7.99 -23.92 -24.00
N GLU A 134 8.67 -24.98 -24.44
CA GLU A 134 9.68 -24.95 -25.50
C GLU A 134 9.19 -24.24 -26.78
N ASP A 135 7.87 -24.13 -26.95
CA ASP A 135 7.21 -23.46 -28.07
C ASP A 135 7.18 -21.93 -27.98
N VAL A 136 7.57 -21.30 -26.86
CA VAL A 136 7.55 -19.85 -26.74
C VAL A 136 8.88 -19.23 -27.20
N LYS A 137 8.87 -18.75 -28.44
CA LYS A 137 10.03 -18.08 -29.03
C LYS A 137 10.49 -16.89 -28.18
N LYS A 138 11.71 -16.98 -27.63
CA LYS A 138 12.32 -15.89 -26.85
C LYS A 138 12.41 -14.61 -27.68
N ILE A 139 11.96 -13.49 -27.10
CA ILE A 139 12.03 -12.17 -27.74
C ILE A 139 13.40 -11.57 -27.43
N LYS A 140 14.35 -11.74 -28.37
CA LYS A 140 15.74 -11.26 -28.22
C LYS A 140 15.85 -9.77 -27.81
N GLN A 141 14.89 -8.95 -28.23
CA GLN A 141 14.87 -7.53 -27.86
C GLN A 141 14.68 -7.29 -26.36
N PHE A 142 14.05 -8.23 -25.63
CA PHE A 142 13.87 -8.11 -24.18
C PHE A 142 15.16 -8.37 -23.39
N GLU A 143 16.13 -9.06 -23.96
CA GLU A 143 17.43 -9.34 -23.29
C GLU A 143 18.21 -8.08 -22.96
N LYS A 144 18.00 -7.00 -23.74
CA LYS A 144 18.66 -5.71 -23.52
C LYS A 144 18.02 -4.91 -22.39
N LEU A 145 16.78 -5.21 -22.02
CA LEU A 145 16.04 -4.42 -21.03
C LEU A 145 16.42 -4.84 -19.62
N VAL A 146 16.53 -3.84 -18.75
CA VAL A 146 16.86 -4.03 -17.32
C VAL A 146 15.59 -3.90 -16.50
N ILE A 147 15.18 -5.00 -15.87
CA ILE A 147 13.99 -5.02 -15.03
C ILE A 147 14.36 -4.52 -13.63
N TYR A 148 13.56 -3.61 -13.09
CA TYR A 148 13.63 -3.13 -11.72
C TYR A 148 12.41 -3.60 -10.94
N SER A 149 12.62 -4.33 -9.85
CA SER A 149 11.59 -4.82 -8.93
C SER A 149 11.94 -4.51 -7.48
N GLY A 150 10.97 -4.53 -6.57
CA GLY A 150 11.23 -4.38 -5.15
C GLY A 150 11.99 -5.58 -4.57
N SER A 151 12.95 -5.34 -3.66
CA SER A 151 13.70 -6.40 -2.98
C SER A 151 12.94 -7.02 -1.81
N ASN A 152 12.02 -6.27 -1.23
CA ASN A 152 11.13 -6.74 -0.17
C ASN A 152 9.80 -7.17 -0.79
N ALA A 153 9.00 -7.92 -0.04
CA ALA A 153 7.62 -8.20 -0.40
C ALA A 153 6.78 -6.90 -0.31
N THR A 154 7.11 -5.91 -1.16
CA THR A 154 6.30 -4.71 -1.29
C THR A 154 4.98 -5.06 -1.97
N SER A 155 3.95 -4.31 -1.68
CA SER A 155 2.62 -4.52 -2.25
C SER A 155 2.64 -4.59 -3.77
N VAL A 156 3.32 -3.64 -4.42
CA VAL A 156 3.39 -3.54 -5.89
C VAL A 156 4.12 -4.73 -6.51
N THR A 157 5.28 -5.11 -5.96
CA THR A 157 6.08 -6.23 -6.49
C THR A 157 5.36 -7.56 -6.31
N SER A 158 4.79 -7.81 -5.14
CA SER A 158 4.04 -9.03 -4.84
C SER A 158 2.79 -9.14 -5.71
N SER A 159 2.00 -8.07 -5.81
CA SER A 159 0.77 -8.07 -6.62
C SER A 159 1.04 -8.27 -8.10
N PHE A 160 2.11 -7.64 -8.64
CA PHE A 160 2.48 -7.84 -10.03
C PHE A 160 2.92 -9.28 -10.30
N ALA A 161 3.74 -9.89 -9.45
CA ALA A 161 4.15 -11.28 -9.59
C ALA A 161 2.95 -12.24 -9.51
N HIS A 162 2.11 -12.08 -8.49
CA HIS A 162 0.95 -12.92 -8.26
C HIS A 162 -0.04 -12.90 -9.44
N ASN A 163 -0.25 -11.74 -10.09
CA ASN A 163 -1.13 -11.65 -11.27
C ASN A 163 -0.69 -12.59 -12.41
N PHE A 164 0.59 -12.89 -12.49
CA PHE A 164 1.15 -13.79 -13.49
C PHE A 164 1.40 -15.22 -12.96
N GLY A 165 0.98 -15.53 -11.72
CA GLY A 165 1.23 -16.82 -11.08
C GLY A 165 2.69 -17.05 -10.71
N GLU A 166 3.44 -15.95 -10.45
CA GLU A 166 4.86 -15.97 -10.13
C GLU A 166 5.13 -15.51 -8.69
N GLU A 167 6.28 -15.92 -8.17
CA GLU A 167 6.79 -15.42 -6.91
C GLU A 167 7.63 -14.15 -7.11
N SER A 168 7.64 -13.26 -6.11
CA SER A 168 8.49 -12.05 -6.14
C SER A 168 9.99 -12.37 -6.26
N SER A 169 10.40 -13.57 -5.91
CA SER A 169 11.77 -14.08 -6.09
C SER A 169 12.14 -14.32 -7.56
N ASN A 170 11.16 -14.49 -8.44
CA ASN A 170 11.38 -14.89 -9.83
C ASN A 170 11.62 -13.72 -10.79
N PHE A 171 11.54 -12.48 -10.33
CA PHE A 171 11.89 -11.34 -11.19
C PHE A 171 13.34 -11.43 -11.65
N ARG A 172 13.57 -11.23 -12.95
CA ARG A 172 14.92 -11.02 -13.48
C ARG A 172 15.38 -9.58 -13.24
N GLY A 173 16.65 -9.29 -13.41
CA GLY A 173 17.21 -7.94 -13.37
C GLY A 173 17.64 -7.49 -11.99
N LYS A 174 17.32 -6.25 -11.61
CA LYS A 174 17.83 -5.59 -10.41
C LYS A 174 16.73 -5.39 -9.37
N ARG A 175 17.08 -5.58 -8.11
CA ARG A 175 16.18 -5.37 -6.99
C ARG A 175 16.48 -4.06 -6.28
N ILE A 176 15.44 -3.29 -5.99
CA ILE A 176 15.50 -2.01 -5.28
C ILE A 176 14.91 -2.20 -3.88
N SER A 177 15.70 -1.88 -2.86
CA SER A 177 15.22 -1.87 -1.47
C SER A 177 14.47 -0.59 -1.15
N GLY A 178 13.41 -0.71 -0.38
CA GLY A 178 12.64 0.41 0.15
C GLY A 178 11.29 0.61 -0.51
N ASP A 179 10.92 1.85 -0.71
CA ASP A 179 9.60 2.27 -1.19
C ASP A 179 9.44 2.04 -2.71
N ASP A 180 8.23 1.68 -3.14
CA ASP A 180 7.91 1.45 -4.57
C ASP A 180 8.18 2.68 -5.46
N LEU A 181 8.19 3.89 -4.89
CA LEU A 181 8.57 5.10 -5.61
C LEU A 181 10.02 5.06 -6.10
N PHE A 182 10.90 4.29 -5.45
CA PHE A 182 12.29 4.14 -5.89
C PHE A 182 12.42 3.39 -7.23
N LEU A 183 11.42 2.60 -7.59
CA LEU A 183 11.35 1.96 -8.91
C LEU A 183 11.29 3.01 -10.03
N THR A 184 10.44 4.03 -9.88
CA THR A 184 10.38 5.14 -10.85
C THR A 184 11.66 5.97 -10.88
N THR A 185 12.31 6.13 -9.73
CA THR A 185 13.62 6.80 -9.65
C THR A 185 14.72 6.01 -10.37
N ALA A 186 14.67 4.68 -10.33
CA ALA A 186 15.62 3.84 -11.07
C ALA A 186 15.42 3.97 -12.57
N LEU A 187 14.17 4.02 -13.05
CA LEU A 187 13.87 4.24 -14.48
C LEU A 187 14.44 5.56 -15.00
N ALA A 188 14.38 6.62 -14.21
CA ALA A 188 14.93 7.93 -14.58
C ALA A 188 16.46 7.92 -14.78
N LYS A 189 17.17 6.91 -14.26
CA LYS A 189 18.63 6.78 -14.31
C LYS A 189 19.13 5.74 -15.31
N ASP A 190 18.25 4.87 -15.80
CA ASP A 190 18.61 3.78 -16.71
C ASP A 190 17.74 3.84 -17.98
N PRO A 191 18.29 4.21 -19.13
CA PRO A 191 17.54 4.32 -20.38
C PRO A 191 16.98 2.97 -20.87
N LEU A 192 17.50 1.83 -20.39
CA LEU A 192 16.98 0.50 -20.68
C LEU A 192 16.09 -0.05 -19.57
N GLY A 193 15.79 0.77 -18.57
CA GLY A 193 15.00 0.41 -17.40
C GLY A 193 13.52 0.17 -17.71
N VAL A 194 13.00 -0.92 -17.17
CA VAL A 194 11.60 -1.31 -17.21
C VAL A 194 11.17 -1.68 -15.79
N SER A 195 9.96 -1.31 -15.39
CA SER A 195 9.41 -1.62 -14.09
C SER A 195 7.89 -1.65 -14.14
N PHE A 196 7.27 -1.64 -12.99
CA PHE A 196 5.82 -1.54 -12.79
C PHE A 196 5.56 -0.68 -11.55
N ASN A 197 4.36 -0.10 -11.45
CA ASN A 197 4.00 0.62 -10.22
C ASN A 197 2.48 0.75 -10.08
N ALA A 198 2.03 1.14 -8.87
CA ALA A 198 0.64 1.47 -8.60
C ALA A 198 0.23 2.79 -9.28
N LEU A 199 -1.04 2.92 -9.65
CA LEU A 199 -1.58 4.09 -10.36
C LEU A 199 -1.22 5.43 -9.67
N PRO A 200 -1.32 5.58 -8.33
CA PRO A 200 -0.93 6.84 -7.67
C PRO A 200 0.54 7.23 -7.85
N ASN A 201 1.41 6.26 -8.13
CA ASN A 201 2.82 6.52 -8.41
C ASN A 201 3.09 6.84 -9.89
N ILE A 202 2.23 6.41 -10.80
CA ILE A 202 2.33 6.62 -12.25
C ILE A 202 1.68 7.93 -12.66
N PHE A 203 0.49 8.21 -12.15
CA PHE A 203 -0.30 9.38 -12.50
C PHE A 203 -0.03 10.56 -11.56
N ASP A 204 -0.13 11.75 -12.08
CA ASP A 204 -0.28 12.95 -11.28
C ASP A 204 -1.75 13.07 -10.85
N LEU A 205 -2.00 12.98 -9.54
CA LEU A 205 -3.35 12.92 -8.99
C LEU A 205 -4.15 14.21 -9.19
N LYS A 206 -3.48 15.34 -9.44
CA LYS A 206 -4.12 16.64 -9.65
C LYS A 206 -4.52 16.84 -11.11
N SER A 207 -3.61 16.58 -12.04
CA SER A 207 -3.89 16.70 -13.48
C SER A 207 -4.60 15.47 -14.05
N ARG A 208 -4.58 14.36 -13.36
CA ARG A 208 -5.13 13.04 -13.75
C ARG A 208 -4.43 12.41 -14.95
N HIS A 209 -3.31 12.94 -15.42
CA HIS A 209 -2.51 12.39 -16.50
C HIS A 209 -1.27 11.66 -16.01
N ILE A 210 -0.71 10.82 -16.85
CA ILE A 210 0.57 10.15 -16.59
C ILE A 210 1.64 11.21 -16.32
N LYS A 211 2.50 10.98 -15.35
CA LYS A 211 3.65 11.84 -15.07
C LYS A 211 4.53 11.92 -16.30
N SER A 212 4.95 13.13 -16.69
CA SER A 212 5.65 13.41 -17.96
C SER A 212 6.96 12.63 -18.16
N ASN A 213 7.54 12.10 -17.10
CA ASN A 213 8.77 11.31 -17.13
C ASN A 213 8.51 9.79 -17.25
N LEU A 214 7.26 9.34 -17.34
CA LEU A 214 6.88 7.94 -17.43
C LEU A 214 6.08 7.67 -18.70
N SER A 215 6.14 6.42 -19.17
CA SER A 215 5.30 5.85 -20.22
C SER A 215 4.76 4.50 -19.78
N ILE A 216 3.50 4.22 -20.09
CA ILE A 216 2.91 2.89 -19.92
C ILE A 216 3.44 1.97 -21.03
N ILE A 217 3.84 0.77 -20.68
CA ILE A 217 4.18 -0.27 -21.67
C ILE A 217 2.87 -0.84 -22.20
N GLY A 218 2.73 -0.81 -23.53
CA GLY A 218 1.52 -1.28 -24.21
C GLY A 218 1.21 -2.73 -23.88
N ILE A 219 0.00 -2.98 -23.43
CA ILE A 219 -0.53 -4.31 -23.10
C ILE A 219 -1.56 -4.74 -24.15
N ASP A 220 -1.73 -6.05 -24.30
CA ASP A 220 -2.67 -6.63 -25.28
C ASP A 220 -4.10 -6.62 -24.72
N VAL A 221 -4.85 -5.61 -25.10
CA VAL A 221 -6.24 -5.41 -24.71
C VAL A 221 -7.15 -5.32 -25.94
N LYS A 222 -8.44 -5.40 -25.73
CA LYS A 222 -9.41 -5.15 -26.80
C LYS A 222 -9.18 -3.76 -27.41
N LYS A 223 -9.31 -3.63 -28.72
CA LYS A 223 -9.08 -2.37 -29.45
C LYS A 223 -9.86 -1.18 -28.86
N SER A 224 -11.05 -1.40 -28.33
CA SER A 224 -11.85 -0.38 -27.66
C SER A 224 -11.25 0.15 -26.36
N LEU A 225 -10.29 -0.56 -25.76
CA LEU A 225 -9.65 -0.20 -24.48
C LEU A 225 -8.22 0.32 -24.67
N GLU A 226 -7.64 0.24 -25.88
CA GLU A 226 -6.24 0.63 -26.13
C GLU A 226 -5.95 2.07 -25.71
N SER A 227 -6.89 2.99 -25.91
CA SER A 227 -6.72 4.39 -25.52
C SER A 227 -6.56 4.57 -24.01
N SER A 228 -7.23 3.75 -23.21
CA SER A 228 -7.16 3.79 -21.75
C SER A 228 -5.85 3.23 -21.17
N PHE A 229 -5.06 2.51 -22.02
CA PHE A 229 -3.75 1.97 -21.65
C PHE A 229 -2.61 2.61 -22.48
N SER A 230 -2.80 3.82 -22.95
CA SER A 230 -1.79 4.60 -23.68
C SER A 230 -1.25 5.76 -22.84
N ASP A 231 -0.18 6.39 -23.32
CA ASP A 231 0.41 7.56 -22.63
C ASP A 231 -0.52 8.79 -22.58
N ASN A 232 -1.59 8.79 -23.39
CA ASN A 232 -2.62 9.83 -23.37
C ASN A 232 -3.80 9.51 -22.45
N ALA A 233 -3.79 8.35 -21.79
CA ALA A 233 -4.85 7.92 -20.90
C ALA A 233 -4.99 8.87 -19.70
N THR A 234 -6.22 9.05 -19.26
CA THR A 234 -6.48 9.68 -17.95
C THR A 234 -6.62 8.59 -16.87
N LEU A 235 -6.32 8.97 -15.65
CA LEU A 235 -6.51 8.09 -14.50
C LEU A 235 -7.98 7.67 -14.35
N ASP A 236 -8.91 8.57 -14.66
CA ASP A 236 -10.36 8.32 -14.54
C ASP A 236 -10.85 7.31 -15.58
N ASP A 237 -10.39 7.43 -16.84
CA ASP A 237 -10.71 6.45 -17.90
C ASP A 237 -10.20 5.06 -17.50
N LEU A 238 -8.98 4.99 -16.97
CA LEU A 238 -8.37 3.73 -16.56
C LEU A 238 -9.10 3.08 -15.37
N ILE A 239 -9.43 3.87 -14.34
CA ILE A 239 -10.20 3.40 -13.19
C ILE A 239 -11.54 2.85 -13.68
N GLY A 240 -12.27 3.59 -14.54
CA GLY A 240 -13.54 3.13 -15.09
C GLY A 240 -13.44 1.79 -15.79
N VAL A 241 -12.45 1.62 -16.66
CA VAL A 241 -12.22 0.34 -17.37
C VAL A 241 -11.92 -0.80 -16.40
N LEU A 242 -11.12 -0.56 -15.38
CA LEU A 242 -10.72 -1.62 -14.43
C LEU A 242 -11.85 -2.00 -13.46
N GLU A 243 -12.74 -1.08 -13.12
CA GLU A 243 -13.94 -1.38 -12.33
C GLU A 243 -15.04 -2.07 -13.15
N GLU A 244 -15.13 -1.81 -14.47
CA GLU A 244 -16.08 -2.49 -15.35
C GLU A 244 -15.72 -3.95 -15.61
N GLY A 245 -14.44 -4.32 -15.54
CA GLY A 245 -14.04 -5.69 -15.79
C GLY A 245 -12.55 -5.97 -15.66
N LYS A 246 -12.23 -7.25 -15.48
CA LYS A 246 -10.84 -7.71 -15.32
C LYS A 246 -10.09 -7.59 -16.65
N VAL A 247 -8.95 -6.91 -16.61
CA VAL A 247 -7.92 -6.92 -17.67
C VAL A 247 -6.79 -7.84 -17.20
N GLN A 248 -6.56 -8.93 -17.92
CA GLN A 248 -5.66 -10.02 -17.49
C GLN A 248 -4.20 -9.56 -17.32
N GLU A 249 -3.77 -8.58 -18.08
CA GLU A 249 -2.43 -8.02 -18.08
C GLU A 249 -2.19 -6.99 -16.96
N VAL A 250 -3.24 -6.62 -16.23
CA VAL A 250 -3.19 -5.65 -15.14
C VAL A 250 -3.37 -6.36 -13.81
N ALA A 251 -2.40 -6.20 -12.92
CA ALA A 251 -2.55 -6.67 -11.55
C ALA A 251 -3.51 -5.74 -10.79
N VAL A 252 -4.61 -6.29 -10.30
CA VAL A 252 -5.55 -5.60 -9.41
C VAL A 252 -5.63 -6.38 -8.11
N GLU A 253 -5.41 -5.70 -6.98
CA GLU A 253 -5.31 -6.31 -5.66
C GLU A 253 -6.14 -5.55 -4.66
N LYS A 254 -6.84 -6.25 -3.76
CA LYS A 254 -7.58 -5.61 -2.68
C LYS A 254 -6.64 -4.95 -1.68
N ILE A 255 -7.01 -3.74 -1.27
CA ILE A 255 -6.34 -2.98 -0.23
C ILE A 255 -7.29 -2.82 0.96
N GLY A 256 -6.79 -3.11 2.16
CA GLY A 256 -7.57 -3.12 3.37
C GLY A 256 -6.77 -2.67 4.58
N VAL A 257 -7.38 -2.82 5.74
CA VAL A 257 -6.78 -2.49 7.04
C VAL A 257 -6.90 -3.67 7.97
N SER A 258 -5.79 -4.06 8.59
CA SER A 258 -5.73 -4.97 9.73
C SER A 258 -5.79 -4.15 11.02
N TYR A 259 -6.68 -4.51 11.95
CA TYR A 259 -6.95 -3.73 13.16
C TYR A 259 -7.41 -4.61 14.34
N ASN A 260 -7.35 -4.06 15.56
CA ASN A 260 -7.91 -4.70 16.75
C ASN A 260 -9.40 -4.43 16.86
N GLN A 261 -10.22 -5.48 16.83
CA GLN A 261 -11.68 -5.39 16.92
C GLN A 261 -12.19 -4.85 18.26
N ALA A 262 -11.40 -4.94 19.33
CA ALA A 262 -11.79 -4.44 20.65
C ALA A 262 -11.68 -2.92 20.79
N ASP A 263 -11.14 -2.21 19.81
CA ASP A 263 -11.01 -0.74 19.83
C ASP A 263 -12.23 -0.07 19.16
N ASP A 264 -13.15 0.42 19.97
CA ASP A 264 -14.38 1.08 19.51
C ASP A 264 -14.10 2.30 18.63
N ALA A 265 -13.07 3.04 18.93
CA ALA A 265 -12.70 4.23 18.15
C ALA A 265 -12.25 3.85 16.74
N VAL A 266 -11.46 2.78 16.65
CA VAL A 266 -11.04 2.22 15.36
C VAL A 266 -12.23 1.67 14.60
N ASN A 267 -13.15 0.95 15.26
CA ASN A 267 -14.36 0.44 14.62
C ASN A 267 -15.23 1.56 14.05
N GLN A 268 -15.42 2.65 14.80
CA GLN A 268 -16.19 3.82 14.34
C GLN A 268 -15.51 4.52 13.15
N PHE A 269 -14.18 4.68 13.19
CA PHE A 269 -13.42 5.22 12.07
C PHE A 269 -13.57 4.35 10.82
N LEU A 270 -13.41 3.04 10.94
CA LEU A 270 -13.55 2.11 9.83
C LEU A 270 -14.97 2.06 9.28
N GLN A 271 -15.99 2.15 10.14
CA GLN A 271 -17.38 2.29 9.66
C GLN A 271 -17.54 3.55 8.82
N TRP A 272 -16.99 4.68 9.28
CA TRP A 272 -17.02 5.93 8.50
C TRP A 272 -16.24 5.80 7.18
N VAL A 273 -15.05 5.19 7.20
CA VAL A 273 -14.25 4.93 5.98
C VAL A 273 -15.07 4.16 4.97
N LEU A 274 -15.69 3.04 5.37
CA LEU A 274 -16.41 2.15 4.47
C LEU A 274 -17.73 2.74 3.94
N THR A 275 -18.33 3.71 4.64
CA THR A 275 -19.61 4.32 4.24
C THR A 275 -19.47 5.69 3.61
N ALA A 276 -18.50 6.48 4.02
CA ALA A 276 -18.32 7.87 3.58
C ALA A 276 -16.91 8.14 3.01
N GLY A 277 -15.89 7.44 3.50
CA GLY A 277 -14.49 7.65 3.11
C GLY A 277 -14.16 7.11 1.74
N VAL A 278 -14.74 5.96 1.34
CA VAL A 278 -14.46 5.28 0.05
C VAL A 278 -14.78 6.16 -1.17
N LYS A 279 -15.63 7.15 -1.05
CA LYS A 279 -15.90 8.12 -2.14
C LYS A 279 -14.65 8.87 -2.61
N TYR A 280 -13.59 8.90 -1.80
CA TYR A 280 -12.33 9.55 -2.14
C TYR A 280 -11.34 8.62 -2.87
N ASN A 281 -11.63 7.31 -2.99
CA ASN A 281 -10.70 6.35 -3.60
C ASN A 281 -10.22 6.80 -4.98
N HIS A 282 -11.12 7.17 -5.88
CA HIS A 282 -10.77 7.60 -7.24
C HIS A 282 -9.90 8.86 -7.24
N GLU A 283 -10.16 9.83 -6.33
CA GLU A 283 -9.34 11.03 -6.20
C GLU A 283 -7.86 10.69 -5.98
N PHE A 284 -7.60 9.59 -5.24
CA PHE A 284 -6.26 9.12 -4.92
C PHE A 284 -5.78 7.93 -5.75
N GLY A 285 -6.45 7.63 -6.86
CA GLY A 285 -6.03 6.60 -7.82
C GLY A 285 -6.23 5.17 -7.34
N LEU A 286 -7.14 4.94 -6.40
CA LEU A 286 -7.60 3.62 -6.00
C LEU A 286 -8.96 3.32 -6.61
N LEU A 287 -9.24 2.05 -6.83
CA LEU A 287 -10.52 1.55 -7.29
C LEU A 287 -11.44 1.27 -6.10
N ASN A 288 -12.74 1.34 -6.33
CA ASN A 288 -13.72 0.87 -5.36
C ASN A 288 -13.88 -0.65 -5.44
N LEU A 289 -14.30 -1.24 -4.34
CA LEU A 289 -14.79 -2.63 -4.35
C LEU A 289 -16.12 -2.72 -5.11
N ASP A 290 -16.40 -3.87 -5.69
CA ASP A 290 -17.76 -4.13 -6.16
C ASP A 290 -18.79 -4.00 -5.03
N ASN A 291 -20.02 -3.62 -5.36
CA ASN A 291 -21.06 -3.30 -4.40
C ASN A 291 -21.35 -4.43 -3.39
N LYS A 292 -21.27 -5.69 -3.85
CA LYS A 292 -21.53 -6.85 -3.00
C LYS A 292 -20.43 -7.03 -1.96
N LEU A 293 -19.17 -6.92 -2.41
CA LEU A 293 -18.01 -7.03 -1.52
C LEU A 293 -17.95 -5.84 -0.55
N ALA A 294 -18.23 -4.62 -1.02
CA ALA A 294 -18.30 -3.42 -0.19
C ALA A 294 -19.33 -3.60 0.94
N GLN A 295 -20.53 -4.09 0.63
CA GLN A 295 -21.56 -4.34 1.65
C GLN A 295 -21.10 -5.37 2.68
N VAL A 296 -20.43 -6.45 2.27
CA VAL A 296 -19.86 -7.44 3.19
C VAL A 296 -18.87 -6.78 4.17
N GLN A 297 -18.03 -5.84 3.70
CA GLN A 297 -17.08 -5.15 4.58
C GLN A 297 -17.80 -4.24 5.59
N ILE A 298 -18.80 -3.51 5.15
CA ILE A 298 -19.64 -2.66 6.01
C ILE A 298 -20.30 -3.50 7.11
N ASP A 299 -20.92 -4.63 6.75
CA ASP A 299 -21.63 -5.51 7.69
C ASP A 299 -20.66 -6.12 8.71
N LYS A 300 -19.44 -6.46 8.34
CA LYS A 300 -18.41 -6.94 9.28
C LYS A 300 -18.18 -5.94 10.42
N VAL A 301 -17.94 -4.67 10.12
CA VAL A 301 -17.67 -3.64 11.13
C VAL A 301 -18.92 -3.32 11.94
N LYS A 302 -20.08 -3.23 11.28
CA LYS A 302 -21.36 -2.98 11.93
C LYS A 302 -21.72 -4.06 12.98
N ASN A 303 -21.49 -5.33 12.66
CA ASN A 303 -21.76 -6.43 13.57
C ASN A 303 -20.89 -6.36 14.83
N ILE A 304 -19.60 -5.96 14.69
CA ILE A 304 -18.70 -5.75 15.84
C ILE A 304 -19.25 -4.65 16.74
N LEU A 305 -19.60 -3.49 16.19
CA LEU A 305 -20.14 -2.35 16.93
C LEU A 305 -21.50 -2.67 17.61
N THR A 306 -22.26 -3.62 17.07
CA THR A 306 -23.54 -4.03 17.66
C THR A 306 -23.33 -5.05 18.78
N ALA A 307 -22.35 -5.92 18.68
CA ALA A 307 -22.03 -6.94 19.69
C ALA A 307 -21.37 -6.37 20.97
N GLN A 308 -20.83 -5.16 20.89
CA GLN A 308 -20.18 -4.45 22.01
C GLN A 308 -21.15 -3.58 22.83
N LYS A 309 -22.39 -3.42 22.39
CA LYS A 309 -23.48 -2.72 23.12
C LYS A 309 -24.30 -3.69 23.96
#